data_810da07e6f2aa38b1352110e835b0d7d
#
_entry.id   810da07e6f2aa38b1352110e835b0d7d
#
_cell.length_a   1.000
_cell.length_b   1.000
_cell.length_c   1.000
_cell.angle_alpha   90.00
_cell.angle_beta   90.00
_cell.angle_gamma   90.00
#
_symmetry.space_group_name_H-M   'P 1'
#
loop_
_entity.id
_entity.type
_entity.pdbx_description
1 polymer ?
#
loop_
_entity_poly.entity_id
_entity_poly.type
_entity_poly.pdbx_seq_one_letter_code
_entity_poly.pdbx_strand_id
1 'polypeptide(L)'
;MPDFPRVTTVIDPAVIWNYSTRTLTSLAGQPRIDLLGSDSDLATIGYTSARAAKLDNLDVAVSTRSSHTVADIWGYATRTLTGLTGQPRIDLLGEDASFEAGTGTRKALIDRLAYMEAFDTPIEGSVTMDGTEKVVVLDEVTGNPQRFLEGYIDLSPMASGDTIVIRQYMKITSAGNYVKYAEETYSGAQSIPLLYIVTKPGRYGIKVTAQQTAGTNRTLQYQFFRRRTT
;
A
#
# COMPACT_ATOMS: atom_id res chain seq x y z
N MET A 1 -36.39 -3.31 15.24
CA MET A 1 -35.82 -4.31 14.30
C MET A 1 -35.44 -5.50 15.12
N PRO A 2 -35.90 -6.73 14.83
CA PRO A 2 -35.51 -7.90 15.61
C PRO A 2 -34.04 -8.23 15.34
N ASP A 3 -33.31 -8.37 16.42
CA ASP A 3 -31.91 -8.76 16.46
C ASP A 3 -31.82 -10.26 16.14
N PHE A 4 -31.26 -10.60 14.99
CA PHE A 4 -31.02 -11.99 14.63
C PHE A 4 -29.70 -12.44 15.27
N PRO A 5 -29.71 -13.50 16.11
CA PRO A 5 -28.48 -14.00 16.68
C PRO A 5 -27.55 -14.49 15.55
N ARG A 6 -26.38 -13.92 15.46
CA ARG A 6 -25.31 -14.45 14.61
C ARG A 6 -24.85 -15.78 15.18
N VAL A 7 -25.25 -16.86 14.55
CA VAL A 7 -24.66 -18.19 14.79
C VAL A 7 -23.28 -18.19 14.12
N THR A 8 -22.26 -17.85 14.86
CA THR A 8 -20.87 -18.11 14.47
C THR A 8 -20.57 -19.57 14.76
N THR A 9 -20.95 -20.45 13.85
CA THR A 9 -20.45 -21.83 13.88
C THR A 9 -19.01 -21.79 13.42
N VAL A 10 -18.06 -21.69 14.34
CA VAL A 10 -16.66 -21.95 14.05
C VAL A 10 -16.56 -23.45 13.77
N ILE A 11 -16.49 -23.80 12.50
CA ILE A 11 -16.25 -25.19 12.09
C ILE A 11 -14.75 -25.43 12.33
N ASP A 12 -14.42 -26.14 13.39
CA ASP A 12 -13.05 -26.55 13.66
C ASP A 12 -12.59 -27.51 12.55
N PRO A 13 -11.56 -27.14 11.75
CA PRO A 13 -11.04 -28.00 10.69
C PRO A 13 -10.60 -29.37 11.20
N ALA A 14 -10.13 -29.48 12.43
CA ALA A 14 -9.71 -30.75 13.04
C ALA A 14 -10.89 -31.72 13.18
N VAL A 15 -12.10 -31.22 13.45
CA VAL A 15 -13.32 -32.05 13.53
C VAL A 15 -13.69 -32.64 12.17
N ILE A 16 -13.44 -31.87 11.09
CA ILE A 16 -13.71 -32.32 9.70
C ILE A 16 -12.74 -33.42 9.28
N TRP A 17 -11.47 -33.34 9.71
CA TRP A 17 -10.41 -34.25 9.25
C TRP A 17 -10.28 -35.51 10.12
N ASN A 18 -10.76 -35.49 11.36
CA ASN A 18 -10.67 -36.65 12.27
C ASN A 18 -11.79 -37.68 12.10
N TYR A 19 -12.68 -37.53 11.14
CA TYR A 19 -13.65 -38.59 10.81
C TYR A 19 -12.94 -39.72 10.06
N SER A 20 -12.68 -40.82 10.73
CA SER A 20 -12.01 -42.00 10.17
C SER A 20 -12.84 -42.78 9.13
N THR A 21 -14.11 -42.45 8.96
CA THR A 21 -14.97 -43.02 7.94
C THR A 21 -15.94 -41.99 7.40
N ARG A 22 -15.72 -41.56 6.17
CA ARG A 22 -16.70 -40.76 5.45
C ARG A 22 -17.54 -41.67 4.55
N THR A 23 -18.73 -41.95 4.96
CA THR A 23 -19.71 -42.64 4.11
C THR A 23 -20.49 -41.54 3.36
N LEU A 24 -20.29 -41.44 2.08
CA LEU A 24 -21.18 -40.66 1.21
C LEU A 24 -22.49 -41.45 1.05
N THR A 25 -23.44 -41.26 2.00
CA THR A 25 -24.75 -41.88 1.91
C THR A 25 -25.67 -40.99 1.08
N SER A 26 -26.10 -41.58 -0.05
CA SER A 26 -27.17 -41.14 -0.94
C SER A 26 -27.03 -39.79 -1.66
N LEU A 27 -26.40 -39.83 -2.79
CA LEU A 27 -26.82 -39.06 -3.94
C LEU A 27 -27.83 -39.91 -4.71
N ALA A 28 -29.12 -39.75 -4.45
CA ALA A 28 -30.18 -40.44 -5.21
C ALA A 28 -29.99 -40.10 -6.70
N GLY A 29 -29.82 -41.12 -7.54
CA GLY A 29 -29.67 -40.96 -8.99
C GLY A 29 -28.22 -40.84 -9.52
N GLN A 30 -27.21 -40.84 -8.66
CA GLN A 30 -25.81 -40.90 -9.12
C GLN A 30 -25.25 -42.33 -9.04
N PRO A 31 -24.40 -42.77 -9.97
CA PRO A 31 -23.75 -44.08 -9.86
C PRO A 31 -22.90 -44.10 -8.60
N ARG A 32 -23.23 -45.04 -7.69
CA ARG A 32 -22.44 -45.30 -6.47
C ARG A 32 -21.09 -45.89 -6.91
N ILE A 33 -20.02 -45.25 -6.59
CA ILE A 33 -18.68 -45.88 -6.66
C ILE A 33 -18.51 -46.57 -5.29
N ASP A 34 -18.79 -47.84 -5.24
CA ASP A 34 -18.44 -48.68 -4.09
C ASP A 34 -16.96 -49.07 -4.23
N LEU A 35 -16.10 -48.39 -3.53
CA LEU A 35 -14.64 -48.61 -3.55
C LEU A 35 -14.24 -49.94 -2.86
N LEU A 36 -15.20 -50.68 -2.24
CA LEU A 36 -14.98 -51.92 -1.54
C LEU A 36 -15.90 -53.05 -2.06
N GLY A 37 -16.67 -52.78 -3.11
CA GLY A 37 -17.54 -53.78 -3.73
C GLY A 37 -16.76 -54.78 -4.61
N SER A 38 -17.35 -55.95 -4.81
CA SER A 38 -16.82 -56.98 -5.69
C SER A 38 -16.65 -56.48 -7.12
N ASP A 39 -15.71 -57.05 -7.87
CA ASP A 39 -15.35 -56.69 -9.26
C ASP A 39 -16.55 -56.60 -10.24
N SER A 40 -17.70 -57.16 -9.87
CA SER A 40 -18.95 -57.10 -10.63
C SER A 40 -19.54 -55.68 -10.76
N ASP A 41 -19.33 -54.83 -9.76
CA ASP A 41 -19.90 -53.46 -9.76
C ASP A 41 -19.08 -52.52 -10.66
N LEU A 42 -17.79 -52.72 -10.69
CA LEU A 42 -16.90 -52.02 -11.59
C LEU A 42 -17.17 -52.35 -13.08
N ALA A 43 -17.51 -53.59 -13.38
CA ALA A 43 -17.88 -54.02 -14.73
C ALA A 43 -19.21 -53.36 -15.18
N THR A 44 -20.15 -53.15 -14.26
CA THR A 44 -21.46 -52.53 -14.54
C THR A 44 -21.33 -51.06 -14.94
N ILE A 45 -20.35 -50.34 -14.42
CA ILE A 45 -20.07 -48.95 -14.80
C ILE A 45 -19.08 -48.84 -15.97
N GLY A 46 -18.83 -49.97 -16.67
CA GLY A 46 -17.94 -50.04 -17.84
C GLY A 46 -16.45 -50.07 -17.51
N TYR A 47 -16.08 -50.39 -16.26
CA TYR A 47 -14.69 -50.59 -15.86
C TYR A 47 -14.30 -52.07 -16.17
N THR A 48 -13.83 -52.29 -17.38
CA THR A 48 -13.42 -53.63 -17.86
C THR A 48 -11.97 -53.92 -17.51
N SER A 49 -11.61 -55.21 -17.51
CA SER A 49 -10.21 -55.60 -17.33
C SER A 49 -9.24 -54.94 -18.32
N ALA A 50 -9.73 -54.60 -19.51
CA ALA A 50 -8.97 -53.81 -20.48
C ALA A 50 -8.75 -52.35 -20.04
N ARG A 51 -9.67 -51.79 -19.25
CA ARG A 51 -9.52 -50.47 -18.64
C ARG A 51 -8.63 -50.50 -17.40
N ALA A 52 -8.74 -51.57 -16.58
CA ALA A 52 -7.80 -51.80 -15.49
C ALA A 52 -6.36 -51.92 -15.98
N ALA A 53 -6.12 -52.71 -17.02
CA ALA A 53 -4.78 -52.83 -17.64
C ALA A 53 -4.28 -51.49 -18.22
N LYS A 54 -5.17 -50.61 -18.67
CA LYS A 54 -4.78 -49.25 -19.09
C LYS A 54 -4.44 -48.34 -17.89
N LEU A 55 -5.07 -48.54 -16.75
CA LEU A 55 -4.72 -47.84 -15.51
C LEU A 55 -3.40 -48.33 -14.92
N ASP A 56 -3.16 -49.64 -14.94
CA ASP A 56 -1.86 -50.21 -14.56
C ASP A 56 -0.74 -49.70 -15.50
N ASN A 57 -1.06 -49.60 -16.79
CA ASN A 57 -0.14 -48.97 -17.74
C ASN A 57 0.01 -47.44 -17.54
N LEU A 58 -0.98 -46.78 -16.95
CA LEU A 58 -0.91 -45.37 -16.58
C LEU A 58 0.00 -45.19 -15.38
N ASP A 59 -0.01 -46.08 -14.41
CA ASP A 59 0.83 -46.00 -13.22
C ASP A 59 2.31 -46.20 -13.60
N VAL A 60 2.59 -47.20 -14.46
CA VAL A 60 3.95 -47.41 -15.02
C VAL A 60 4.34 -46.25 -15.98
N ALA A 61 3.36 -45.73 -16.71
CA ALA A 61 3.60 -44.65 -17.69
C ALA A 61 3.70 -43.24 -17.06
N VAL A 62 3.09 -43.00 -15.92
CA VAL A 62 3.21 -41.69 -15.21
C VAL A 62 4.62 -41.58 -14.61
N SER A 63 5.17 -42.64 -14.03
CA SER A 63 6.57 -42.63 -13.57
C SER A 63 7.61 -42.53 -14.69
N THR A 64 7.25 -42.95 -15.93
CA THR A 64 8.12 -42.83 -17.11
C THR A 64 7.82 -41.59 -17.97
N ARG A 65 6.63 -40.99 -17.84
CA ARG A 65 6.24 -39.79 -18.58
C ARG A 65 6.71 -38.47 -17.93
N SER A 66 6.97 -38.49 -16.64
CA SER A 66 7.56 -37.36 -15.96
C SER A 66 8.92 -37.75 -15.44
N SER A 67 9.96 -37.23 -16.03
CA SER A 67 11.31 -37.30 -15.47
C SER A 67 11.45 -36.46 -14.21
N HIS A 68 10.36 -35.81 -13.80
CA HIS A 68 10.35 -34.99 -12.61
C HIS A 68 9.89 -35.78 -11.40
N THR A 69 10.77 -35.90 -10.43
CA THR A 69 10.43 -36.41 -9.09
C THR A 69 9.57 -35.40 -8.34
N VAL A 70 8.92 -35.85 -7.25
CA VAL A 70 8.22 -34.94 -6.36
C VAL A 70 9.17 -33.82 -5.86
N ALA A 71 10.44 -34.16 -5.63
CA ALA A 71 11.46 -33.20 -5.24
C ALA A 71 11.75 -32.18 -6.37
N ASP A 72 11.77 -32.61 -7.63
CA ASP A 72 11.94 -31.68 -8.74
C ASP A 72 10.77 -30.72 -8.88
N ILE A 73 9.54 -31.22 -8.65
CA ILE A 73 8.32 -30.39 -8.68
C ILE A 73 8.31 -29.38 -7.54
N TRP A 74 8.79 -29.76 -6.36
CA TRP A 74 8.84 -28.89 -5.19
C TRP A 74 10.12 -28.06 -5.09
N GLY A 75 11.20 -28.50 -5.76
CA GLY A 75 12.50 -27.82 -5.82
C GLY A 75 12.58 -26.67 -6.83
N TYR A 76 11.56 -26.48 -7.68
CA TYR A 76 11.50 -25.32 -8.56
C TYR A 76 11.26 -24.06 -7.72
N ALA A 77 12.29 -23.25 -7.60
CA ALA A 77 12.27 -21.99 -6.84
C ALA A 77 11.28 -20.94 -7.40
N THR A 78 10.81 -21.14 -8.62
CA THR A 78 9.85 -20.25 -9.28
C THR A 78 8.71 -21.05 -9.90
N ARG A 79 7.57 -21.05 -9.25
CA ARG A 79 6.33 -21.56 -9.85
C ARG A 79 5.57 -20.41 -10.46
N THR A 80 5.63 -20.31 -11.76
CA THR A 80 4.78 -19.39 -12.51
C THR A 80 3.46 -20.08 -12.79
N LEU A 81 2.37 -19.62 -12.19
CA LEU A 81 1.02 -20.01 -12.60
C LEU A 81 0.75 -19.38 -13.97
N THR A 82 1.21 -20.05 -15.05
CA THR A 82 0.92 -19.66 -16.42
C THR A 82 -0.46 -20.21 -16.81
N GLY A 83 -1.44 -19.32 -16.97
CA GLY A 83 -2.70 -19.73 -17.57
C GLY A 83 -3.98 -19.20 -16.93
N LEU A 84 -3.90 -18.31 -15.96
CA LEU A 84 -5.08 -17.58 -15.51
C LEU A 84 -5.19 -16.30 -16.36
N THR A 85 -5.64 -16.45 -17.61
CA THR A 85 -5.97 -15.32 -18.47
C THR A 85 -7.05 -14.49 -17.77
N GLY A 86 -6.74 -13.25 -17.37
CA GLY A 86 -7.69 -12.34 -16.74
C GLY A 86 -7.76 -12.41 -15.20
N GLN A 87 -7.03 -13.30 -14.53
CA GLN A 87 -6.93 -13.29 -13.06
C GLN A 87 -5.71 -12.49 -12.59
N PRO A 88 -5.85 -11.73 -11.53
CA PRO A 88 -4.70 -11.04 -10.95
C PRO A 88 -3.70 -12.07 -10.41
N ARG A 89 -2.50 -12.08 -10.95
CA ARG A 89 -1.40 -12.94 -10.48
C ARG A 89 -0.94 -12.44 -9.11
N ILE A 90 -1.06 -13.29 -8.10
CA ILE A 90 -0.42 -13.05 -6.81
C ILE A 90 0.90 -13.79 -6.86
N ASP A 91 1.99 -13.09 -7.02
CA ASP A 91 3.32 -13.62 -6.80
C ASP A 91 3.58 -13.57 -5.28
N LEU A 92 3.35 -14.71 -4.62
CA LEU A 92 3.47 -14.83 -3.16
C LEU A 92 4.93 -14.97 -2.68
N LEU A 93 5.89 -15.13 -3.60
CA LEU A 93 7.29 -15.38 -3.30
C LEU A 93 8.27 -14.57 -4.16
N GLY A 94 7.77 -13.60 -4.94
CA GLY A 94 8.62 -12.70 -5.70
C GLY A 94 9.22 -11.62 -4.82
N GLU A 95 10.47 -11.29 -5.02
CA GLU A 95 11.09 -10.12 -4.45
C GLU A 95 10.28 -8.85 -4.81
N ASP A 96 10.29 -7.83 -3.97
CA ASP A 96 9.57 -6.55 -4.11
C ASP A 96 9.71 -5.88 -5.49
N ALA A 97 10.72 -6.26 -6.27
CA ALA A 97 10.97 -5.76 -7.62
C ALA A 97 9.81 -6.02 -8.61
N SER A 98 9.02 -7.10 -8.41
CA SER A 98 7.88 -7.39 -9.28
C SER A 98 6.68 -6.46 -9.02
N PHE A 99 6.58 -5.92 -7.82
CA PHE A 99 5.59 -4.90 -7.48
C PHE A 99 5.95 -3.52 -8.04
N GLU A 100 7.24 -3.19 -8.10
CA GLU A 100 7.71 -1.92 -8.65
C GLU A 100 7.62 -1.87 -10.18
N ALA A 101 7.85 -2.99 -10.87
CA ALA A 101 7.78 -3.06 -12.34
C ALA A 101 6.34 -3.16 -12.88
N GLY A 102 5.34 -3.42 -12.04
CA GLY A 102 3.95 -3.54 -12.45
C GLY A 102 3.33 -2.18 -12.83
N THR A 103 3.03 -1.99 -14.11
CA THR A 103 2.27 -0.84 -14.62
C THR A 103 0.76 -0.96 -14.37
N GLY A 104 0.34 -1.96 -13.60
CA GLY A 104 -1.06 -2.28 -13.36
C GLY A 104 -1.71 -1.50 -12.22
N THR A 105 -3.01 -1.68 -12.09
CA THR A 105 -3.90 -1.04 -11.11
C THR A 105 -3.43 -1.22 -9.65
N ARG A 106 -2.70 -2.29 -9.35
CA ARG A 106 -2.17 -2.57 -8.00
C ARG A 106 -1.00 -1.67 -7.62
N LYS A 107 -0.04 -1.47 -8.54
CA LYS A 107 1.03 -0.52 -8.33
C LYS A 107 0.44 0.87 -8.09
N ALA A 108 -0.54 1.27 -8.89
CA ALA A 108 -1.23 2.55 -8.70
C ALA A 108 -1.92 2.65 -7.33
N LEU A 109 -2.44 1.53 -6.78
CA LEU A 109 -3.04 1.51 -5.44
C LEU A 109 -1.97 1.59 -4.34
N ILE A 110 -0.86 0.88 -4.48
CA ILE A 110 0.26 0.92 -3.53
C ILE A 110 0.91 2.30 -3.55
N ASP A 111 1.18 2.85 -4.74
CA ASP A 111 1.70 4.20 -4.89
C ASP A 111 0.74 5.24 -4.28
N ARG A 112 -0.58 5.00 -4.40
CA ARG A 112 -1.59 5.85 -3.78
C ARG A 112 -1.62 5.73 -2.26
N LEU A 113 -1.42 4.54 -1.69
CA LEU A 113 -1.33 4.33 -0.25
C LEU A 113 -0.07 4.98 0.31
N ALA A 114 1.10 4.72 -0.29
CA ALA A 114 2.36 5.36 0.10
C ALA A 114 2.29 6.89 -0.03
N TYR A 115 1.59 7.38 -1.06
CA TYR A 115 1.33 8.79 -1.23
C TYR A 115 0.41 9.35 -0.13
N MET A 116 -0.60 8.59 0.32
CA MET A 116 -1.46 9.02 1.44
C MET A 116 -0.70 9.07 2.75
N GLU A 117 0.17 8.12 3.04
CA GLU A 117 1.06 8.15 4.21
C GLU A 117 1.97 9.38 4.21
N ALA A 118 2.47 9.79 3.04
CA ALA A 118 3.30 10.98 2.91
C ALA A 118 2.56 12.29 3.27
N PHE A 119 1.21 12.29 3.25
CA PHE A 119 0.42 13.44 3.70
C PHE A 119 0.25 13.50 5.22
N ASP A 120 0.32 12.36 5.89
CA ASP A 120 0.18 12.30 7.36
C ASP A 120 1.52 12.51 8.06
N THR A 121 2.63 12.37 7.35
CA THR A 121 3.96 12.64 7.90
C THR A 121 4.24 14.13 7.95
N PRO A 122 4.53 14.71 9.13
CA PRO A 122 4.85 16.11 9.24
C PRO A 122 6.18 16.45 8.57
N ILE A 123 6.27 17.65 8.00
CA ILE A 123 7.52 18.27 7.60
C ILE A 123 7.92 19.19 8.74
N GLU A 124 8.84 18.74 9.59
CA GLU A 124 9.20 19.46 10.80
C GLU A 124 10.69 19.72 10.88
N GLY A 125 11.06 20.68 11.71
CA GLY A 125 12.45 21.02 11.91
C GLY A 125 12.66 22.34 12.62
N SER A 126 13.87 22.84 12.49
CA SER A 126 14.22 24.17 12.96
C SER A 126 15.04 24.93 11.90
N VAL A 127 14.92 26.24 11.91
CA VAL A 127 15.69 27.13 11.06
C VAL A 127 16.33 28.23 11.89
N THR A 128 17.65 28.37 11.78
CA THR A 128 18.42 29.41 12.46
C THR A 128 18.58 30.60 11.50
N MET A 129 18.12 31.77 11.95
CA MET A 129 18.23 33.02 11.23
C MET A 129 19.68 33.54 11.22
N ASP A 130 20.07 34.20 10.13
CA ASP A 130 21.38 34.84 9.98
C ASP A 130 21.30 36.18 9.22
N GLY A 131 20.10 36.75 9.17
CA GLY A 131 19.80 37.96 8.42
C GLY A 131 19.46 37.72 6.94
N THR A 132 19.77 36.54 6.38
CA THR A 132 19.36 36.15 5.03
C THR A 132 18.01 35.43 5.03
N GLU A 133 17.36 35.41 3.88
CA GLU A 133 16.11 34.67 3.71
C GLU A 133 16.38 33.16 3.72
N LYS A 134 15.78 32.42 4.65
CA LYS A 134 15.88 30.99 4.82
C LYS A 134 14.62 30.27 4.41
N VAL A 135 14.77 29.10 3.83
CA VAL A 135 13.65 28.21 3.57
C VAL A 135 13.24 27.53 4.87
N VAL A 136 11.98 27.72 5.26
CA VAL A 136 11.34 27.01 6.37
C VAL A 136 10.81 25.68 5.88
N VAL A 137 9.97 25.71 4.85
CA VAL A 137 9.43 24.50 4.24
C VAL A 137 9.41 24.63 2.72
N LEU A 138 9.77 23.53 2.08
CA LEU A 138 9.76 23.41 0.62
C LEU A 138 9.05 22.12 0.23
N ASP A 139 8.04 22.21 -0.61
CA ASP A 139 7.33 21.07 -1.18
C ASP A 139 7.36 21.13 -2.71
N GLU A 140 8.22 20.29 -3.33
CA GLU A 140 8.42 20.19 -4.78
C GLU A 140 7.93 18.87 -5.37
N VAL A 141 7.01 18.18 -4.71
CA VAL A 141 6.52 16.88 -5.20
C VAL A 141 5.89 17.02 -6.58
N THR A 142 6.47 16.38 -7.57
CA THR A 142 6.03 16.39 -8.97
C THR A 142 4.96 15.32 -9.23
N GLY A 143 4.08 15.58 -10.20
CA GLY A 143 3.07 14.60 -10.64
C GLY A 143 1.84 14.46 -9.75
N ASN A 144 1.72 15.22 -8.69
CA ASN A 144 0.69 15.10 -7.69
C ASN A 144 -0.54 15.97 -7.92
N PRO A 145 -1.69 15.59 -7.34
CA PRO A 145 -2.86 16.44 -7.33
C PRO A 145 -2.58 17.77 -6.63
N GLN A 146 -3.48 18.70 -6.81
CA GLN A 146 -3.46 19.99 -6.16
C GLN A 146 -3.40 19.82 -4.64
N ARG A 147 -2.49 20.53 -3.98
CA ARG A 147 -2.24 20.46 -2.54
C ARG A 147 -1.86 21.81 -1.97
N PHE A 148 -1.92 21.92 -0.67
CA PHE A 148 -1.44 23.06 0.10
C PHE A 148 -0.68 22.58 1.34
N LEU A 149 0.07 23.48 1.95
CA LEU A 149 0.72 23.27 3.24
C LEU A 149 -0.06 24.01 4.32
N GLU A 150 -0.29 23.30 5.41
CA GLU A 150 -0.83 23.92 6.63
C GLU A 150 0.08 23.54 7.79
N GLY A 151 0.33 24.47 8.70
CA GLY A 151 1.24 24.18 9.80
C GLY A 151 1.53 25.37 10.66
N TYR A 152 2.58 25.24 11.45
CA TYR A 152 2.94 26.18 12.49
C TYR A 152 4.41 26.57 12.41
N ILE A 153 4.69 27.84 12.74
CA ILE A 153 6.03 28.35 13.05
C ILE A 153 5.99 28.91 14.47
N ASP A 154 6.93 28.48 15.29
CA ASP A 154 7.07 28.97 16.66
C ASP A 154 7.92 30.26 16.71
N LEU A 155 7.29 31.37 17.01
CA LEU A 155 7.90 32.68 17.18
C LEU A 155 8.22 33.00 18.65
N SER A 156 8.06 32.04 19.61
CA SER A 156 8.37 32.26 21.02
C SER A 156 9.82 32.70 21.30
N PRO A 157 10.83 32.36 20.45
CA PRO A 157 12.17 32.88 20.66
C PRO A 157 12.34 34.38 20.40
N MET A 158 11.36 35.04 19.74
CA MET A 158 11.44 36.49 19.46
C MET A 158 11.35 37.32 20.73
N ALA A 159 12.18 38.37 20.77
CA ALA A 159 12.20 39.32 21.86
C ALA A 159 12.03 40.75 21.33
N SER A 160 11.96 41.72 22.24
CA SER A 160 11.90 43.14 21.87
C SER A 160 13.07 43.50 20.96
N GLY A 161 12.80 44.21 19.87
CA GLY A 161 13.77 44.58 18.85
C GLY A 161 13.98 43.58 17.71
N ASP A 162 13.48 42.35 17.85
CA ASP A 162 13.52 41.38 16.75
C ASP A 162 12.43 41.68 15.70
N THR A 163 12.76 41.45 14.44
CA THR A 163 11.79 41.51 13.35
C THR A 163 12.00 40.36 12.40
N ILE A 164 10.95 39.59 12.17
CA ILE A 164 10.95 38.43 11.27
C ILE A 164 9.90 38.65 10.19
N VAL A 165 10.30 38.41 8.93
CA VAL A 165 9.43 38.45 7.75
C VAL A 165 9.20 37.04 7.26
N ILE A 166 7.95 36.62 7.18
CA ILE A 166 7.52 35.34 6.63
C ILE A 166 6.99 35.58 5.22
N ARG A 167 7.45 34.78 4.25
CA ARG A 167 7.03 34.88 2.85
C ARG A 167 6.53 33.56 2.34
N GLN A 168 5.54 33.61 1.47
CA GLN A 168 4.96 32.44 0.81
C GLN A 168 5.13 32.56 -0.70
N TYR A 169 5.58 31.47 -1.32
CA TYR A 169 5.89 31.41 -2.74
C TYR A 169 5.24 30.18 -3.38
N MET A 170 4.97 30.28 -4.66
CA MET A 170 4.44 29.20 -5.47
C MET A 170 5.06 29.15 -6.85
N LYS A 171 5.23 27.94 -7.39
CA LYS A 171 5.47 27.70 -8.82
C LYS A 171 4.15 27.53 -9.55
N ILE A 172 3.93 28.32 -10.61
CA ILE A 172 2.72 28.24 -11.44
C ILE A 172 2.84 27.16 -12.52
N THR A 173 4.07 26.90 -12.99
CA THR A 173 4.37 25.84 -13.96
C THR A 173 5.49 24.95 -13.44
N SER A 174 5.62 23.74 -13.97
CA SER A 174 6.64 22.77 -13.53
C SER A 174 8.08 23.28 -13.68
N ALA A 175 8.35 23.99 -14.74
CA ALA A 175 9.66 24.60 -15.03
C ALA A 175 9.78 26.06 -14.55
N GLY A 176 8.74 26.60 -13.92
CA GLY A 176 8.69 28.00 -13.52
C GLY A 176 9.51 28.31 -12.28
N ASN A 177 9.76 29.59 -12.06
CA ASN A 177 10.38 30.09 -10.85
C ASN A 177 9.34 30.24 -9.73
N TYR A 178 9.83 30.30 -8.49
CA TYR A 178 9.02 30.65 -7.34
C TYR A 178 8.61 32.11 -7.37
N VAL A 179 7.32 32.39 -7.34
CA VAL A 179 6.76 33.74 -7.29
C VAL A 179 6.14 33.97 -5.92
N LYS A 180 6.55 35.06 -5.28
CA LYS A 180 6.01 35.48 -3.98
C LYS A 180 4.56 35.94 -4.15
N TYR A 181 3.66 35.46 -3.29
CA TYR A 181 2.25 35.88 -3.29
C TYR A 181 1.76 36.39 -1.94
N ALA A 182 2.50 36.14 -0.86
CA ALA A 182 2.18 36.65 0.46
C ALA A 182 3.46 37.00 1.23
N GLU A 183 3.36 37.99 2.10
CA GLU A 183 4.41 38.44 3.00
C GLU A 183 3.77 39.04 4.27
N GLU A 184 4.26 38.63 5.42
CA GLU A 184 3.85 39.18 6.71
C GLU A 184 5.07 39.45 7.59
N THR A 185 4.99 40.51 8.39
CA THR A 185 6.08 40.97 9.27
C THR A 185 5.64 40.89 10.72
N TYR A 186 6.48 40.27 11.53
CA TYR A 186 6.30 40.14 12.98
C TYR A 186 7.43 40.87 13.69
N SER A 187 7.09 41.76 14.63
CA SER A 187 8.05 42.58 15.35
C SER A 187 7.89 42.40 16.86
N GLY A 188 9.00 42.28 17.57
CA GLY A 188 9.05 42.11 19.02
C GLY A 188 8.55 40.77 19.50
N ALA A 189 8.44 40.61 20.80
CA ALA A 189 7.86 39.43 21.44
C ALA A 189 6.40 39.29 21.07
N GLN A 190 5.99 38.12 20.61
CA GLN A 190 4.61 37.87 20.21
C GLN A 190 3.78 37.41 21.40
N SER A 191 2.59 37.98 21.60
CA SER A 191 1.66 37.54 22.63
C SER A 191 1.03 36.17 22.31
N ILE A 192 0.88 35.86 21.01
CA ILE A 192 0.48 34.56 20.50
C ILE A 192 1.60 34.09 19.59
N PRO A 193 2.60 33.36 20.13
CA PRO A 193 3.83 33.08 19.40
C PRO A 193 3.72 31.94 18.41
N LEU A 194 2.70 31.09 18.50
CA LEU A 194 2.50 30.01 17.56
C LEU A 194 1.74 30.51 16.33
N LEU A 195 2.50 30.81 15.28
CA LEU A 195 1.96 31.31 14.02
C LEU A 195 1.40 30.16 13.18
N TYR A 196 0.08 30.21 12.91
CA TYR A 196 -0.56 29.26 12.00
C TYR A 196 -0.51 29.77 10.55
N ILE A 197 -0.04 28.93 9.64
CA ILE A 197 0.10 29.27 8.22
C ILE A 197 -0.65 28.23 7.38
N VAL A 198 -1.44 28.75 6.43
CA VAL A 198 -2.07 27.97 5.36
C VAL A 198 -1.65 28.58 4.04
N THR A 199 -0.99 27.79 3.19
CA THR A 199 -0.58 28.26 1.87
C THR A 199 -1.72 28.16 0.87
N LYS A 200 -1.63 28.90 -0.24
CA LYS A 200 -2.55 28.71 -1.37
C LYS A 200 -2.33 27.34 -2.01
N PRO A 201 -3.41 26.68 -2.53
CA PRO A 201 -3.29 25.42 -3.24
C PRO A 201 -2.43 25.56 -4.51
N GLY A 202 -1.49 24.65 -4.67
CA GLY A 202 -0.60 24.59 -5.82
C GLY A 202 -0.37 23.17 -6.30
N ARG A 203 0.09 23.04 -7.55
CA ARG A 203 0.35 21.73 -8.15
C ARG A 203 1.84 21.41 -8.21
N TYR A 204 2.70 22.42 -8.35
CA TYR A 204 4.12 22.20 -8.64
C TYR A 204 5.00 22.41 -7.42
N GLY A 205 5.26 23.64 -7.04
CA GLY A 205 6.12 23.92 -5.90
C GLY A 205 5.47 24.93 -4.95
N ILE A 206 5.56 24.67 -3.66
CA ILE A 206 5.11 25.55 -2.59
C ILE A 206 6.29 25.75 -1.65
N LYS A 207 6.58 26.99 -1.30
CA LYS A 207 7.71 27.34 -0.43
C LYS A 207 7.27 28.40 0.58
N VAL A 208 7.64 28.18 1.84
CA VAL A 208 7.55 29.21 2.91
C VAL A 208 8.97 29.52 3.35
N THR A 209 9.25 30.80 3.50
CA THR A 209 10.57 31.28 3.95
C THR A 209 10.38 32.20 5.16
N ALA A 210 11.47 32.35 5.92
CA ALA A 210 11.59 33.32 7.00
C ALA A 210 12.88 34.10 6.85
N GLN A 211 12.85 35.38 7.20
CA GLN A 211 14.02 36.24 7.26
C GLN A 211 13.95 37.11 8.51
N GLN A 212 14.99 37.07 9.30
CA GLN A 212 15.13 38.04 10.40
C GLN A 212 15.83 39.27 9.87
N THR A 213 15.15 40.41 9.91
CA THR A 213 15.61 41.68 9.36
C THR A 213 16.15 42.63 10.42
N ALA A 214 15.84 42.37 11.70
CA ALA A 214 16.34 43.13 12.84
C ALA A 214 16.44 42.27 14.10
N GLY A 215 17.28 42.72 15.05
CA GLY A 215 17.47 42.08 16.35
C GLY A 215 18.53 40.96 16.37
N THR A 216 18.44 40.08 17.37
CA THR A 216 19.38 38.97 17.54
C THR A 216 18.87 37.74 16.80
N ASN A 217 19.73 37.09 16.01
CA ASN A 217 19.37 35.91 15.26
C ASN A 217 18.74 34.82 16.14
N ARG A 218 17.57 34.34 15.74
CA ARG A 218 16.78 33.34 16.47
C ARG A 218 16.75 32.04 15.72
N THR A 219 16.51 30.94 16.44
CA THR A 219 16.17 29.63 15.87
C THR A 219 14.69 29.42 16.02
N LEU A 220 13.98 29.24 14.94
CA LEU A 220 12.54 29.01 14.90
C LEU A 220 12.29 27.52 14.66
N GLN A 221 11.35 26.94 15.40
CA GLN A 221 10.85 25.60 15.15
C GLN A 221 9.62 25.69 14.24
N TYR A 222 9.41 24.64 13.46
CA TYR A 222 8.24 24.58 12.58
C TYR A 222 7.77 23.15 12.37
N GLN A 223 6.48 23.02 12.06
CA GLN A 223 5.83 21.79 11.67
C GLN A 223 4.77 22.08 10.62
N PHE A 224 4.83 21.43 9.47
CA PHE A 224 3.86 21.55 8.38
C PHE A 224 3.35 20.20 7.94
N PHE A 225 2.11 20.16 7.48
CA PHE A 225 1.46 19.01 6.89
C PHE A 225 1.06 19.31 5.45
N ARG A 226 1.16 18.31 4.59
CA ARG A 226 0.58 18.36 3.26
C ARG A 226 -0.91 18.10 3.35
N ARG A 227 -1.72 18.92 2.70
CA ARG A 227 -3.17 18.74 2.60
C ARG A 227 -3.59 18.72 1.14
N ARG A 228 -4.61 17.93 0.83
CA ARG A 228 -5.23 17.93 -0.49
C ARG A 228 -6.40 18.89 -0.52
N THR A 229 -6.63 19.48 -1.68
CA THR A 229 -7.94 20.07 -2.00
C THR A 229 -8.86 18.91 -2.41
N THR A 230 -9.92 18.71 -1.65
CA THR A 230 -11.01 17.78 -1.99
C THR A 230 -11.79 18.32 -3.19
#